data_348469dec6d8f518f942cc66b148a632
#
_entry.id   348469dec6d8f518f942cc66b148a632
#
_cell.length_a   1.000
_cell.length_b   1.000
_cell.length_c   1.000
_cell.angle_alpha   90.00
_cell.angle_beta   90.00
_cell.angle_gamma   90.00
#
_symmetry.space_group_name_H-M   'P 1'
#
loop_
_entity.id
_entity.type
_entity.pdbx_description
1 polymer ?
#
loop_
_entity_poly.entity_id
_entity_poly.type
_entity_poly.pdbx_seq_one_letter_code
_entity_poly.pdbx_strand_id
1 'polypeptide(L)'
;TTALLGYGPPEGHPALRAALAALVRTLRAVPATAEHVLVTRGSQMALDLCARALLRPGDRVAVEALGYQPSWHALTLAGAELVPIGVDGEGLDGAALARAHARAPIRALYTTPHHQYPTTVTMSAARRLALMALARRHRWVIIEDDYDHEFHYDGRPVTPLAADDPDGHVVYVGTLSKVLAPGLRLGFVVAPPPVIAQLATWRAAMDRQGDQPMEAAVAEFIDDGELERHMRRMRVLYQARRDALVAALAAKLDGVVAAPCPRGGISLWAAVAPGVDVAAWAAAAAAQRVLIAPGARYTFDGHEPGALRLVFAPNTPAE
;
A
#
# COMPACT_ATOMS: atom_id res chain seq x y z
N THR A 1 -12.07 12.27 28.27
CA THR A 1 -11.83 11.83 29.66
C THR A 1 -10.41 12.11 30.07
N THR A 2 -10.11 12.29 31.35
CA THR A 2 -8.77 12.59 31.91
C THR A 2 -7.74 11.51 31.51
N ALA A 3 -8.18 10.27 31.29
CA ALA A 3 -7.32 9.18 30.83
C ALA A 3 -6.63 9.45 29.48
N LEU A 4 -7.26 10.20 28.58
CA LEU A 4 -6.69 10.55 27.26
C LEU A 4 -5.61 11.64 27.33
N LEU A 5 -5.44 12.29 28.47
CA LEU A 5 -4.42 13.33 28.69
C LEU A 5 -3.10 12.76 29.19
N GLY A 6 -3.07 11.48 29.56
CA GLY A 6 -1.87 10.78 30.01
C GLY A 6 -1.12 10.09 28.87
N TYR A 7 0.03 9.47 29.23
CA TYR A 7 0.74 8.60 28.32
C TYR A 7 -0.02 7.27 28.14
N GLY A 8 -0.07 6.81 26.89
CA GLY A 8 -0.65 5.53 26.51
C GLY A 8 0.40 4.50 26.07
N PRO A 9 -0.05 3.31 25.67
CA PRO A 9 0.83 2.27 25.18
C PRO A 9 1.44 2.63 23.81
N PRO A 10 2.68 2.25 23.54
CA PRO A 10 3.32 2.51 22.26
C PRO A 10 2.66 1.80 21.09
N GLU A 11 1.94 0.71 21.35
CA GLU A 11 1.18 -0.02 20.31
C GLU A 11 -0.03 0.75 19.79
N GLY A 12 -0.46 1.80 20.50
CA GLY A 12 -1.65 2.60 20.18
C GLY A 12 -2.79 2.40 21.15
N HIS A 13 -3.84 3.22 21.01
CA HIS A 13 -5.02 3.20 21.87
C HIS A 13 -5.70 1.83 21.84
N PRO A 14 -5.98 1.21 23.00
CA PRO A 14 -6.51 -0.16 23.07
C PRO A 14 -7.81 -0.36 22.28
N ALA A 15 -8.75 0.60 22.36
CA ALA A 15 -10.00 0.51 21.60
C ALA A 15 -9.74 0.55 20.08
N LEU A 16 -8.83 1.41 19.60
CA LEU A 16 -8.51 1.47 18.17
C LEU A 16 -7.86 0.18 17.68
N ARG A 17 -6.96 -0.41 18.47
CA ARG A 17 -6.35 -1.71 18.14
C ARG A 17 -7.41 -2.81 18.02
N ALA A 18 -8.37 -2.85 18.93
CA ALA A 18 -9.47 -3.81 18.89
C ALA A 18 -10.39 -3.57 17.68
N ALA A 19 -10.77 -2.33 17.41
CA ALA A 19 -11.61 -1.95 16.27
C ALA A 19 -10.92 -2.27 14.92
N LEU A 20 -9.63 -1.96 14.77
CA LEU A 20 -8.85 -2.30 13.59
C LEU A 20 -8.71 -3.82 13.39
N ALA A 21 -8.48 -4.57 14.46
CA ALA A 21 -8.44 -6.04 14.39
C ALA A 21 -9.78 -6.62 13.92
N ALA A 22 -10.91 -6.09 14.41
CA ALA A 22 -12.24 -6.48 13.96
C ALA A 22 -12.47 -6.10 12.49
N LEU A 23 -12.06 -4.90 12.08
CA LEU A 23 -12.17 -4.40 10.72
C LEU A 23 -11.43 -5.31 9.71
N VAL A 24 -10.15 -5.60 9.97
CA VAL A 24 -9.35 -6.42 9.04
C VAL A 24 -9.82 -7.87 9.00
N ARG A 25 -10.31 -8.40 10.11
CA ARG A 25 -10.91 -9.73 10.15
C ARG A 25 -12.19 -9.81 9.33
N THR A 26 -13.06 -8.81 9.46
CA THR A 26 -14.38 -8.80 8.80
C THR A 26 -14.27 -8.47 7.31
N LEU A 27 -13.48 -7.45 6.95
CA LEU A 27 -13.44 -6.95 5.59
C LEU A 27 -12.34 -7.56 4.73
N ARG A 28 -11.27 -8.10 5.34
CA ARG A 28 -10.06 -8.56 4.64
C ARG A 28 -9.71 -10.02 4.94
N ALA A 29 -10.52 -10.68 5.78
CA ALA A 29 -10.30 -12.06 6.25
C ALA A 29 -8.92 -12.28 6.92
N VAL A 30 -8.23 -11.23 7.36
CA VAL A 30 -6.95 -11.35 8.07
C VAL A 30 -7.21 -11.72 9.52
N PRO A 31 -6.75 -12.89 10.00
CA PRO A 31 -6.99 -13.32 11.37
C PRO A 31 -6.16 -12.47 12.34
N ALA A 32 -6.85 -11.60 13.09
CA ALA A 32 -6.19 -10.67 14.02
C ALA A 32 -7.01 -10.45 15.29
N THR A 33 -6.31 -10.26 16.40
CA THR A 33 -6.81 -9.70 17.66
C THR A 33 -6.08 -8.38 17.94
N ALA A 34 -6.46 -7.63 18.97
CA ALA A 34 -5.77 -6.40 19.33
C ALA A 34 -4.24 -6.59 19.54
N GLU A 35 -3.81 -7.78 19.98
CA GLU A 35 -2.38 -8.09 20.18
C GLU A 35 -1.58 -8.15 18.87
N HIS A 36 -2.25 -8.38 17.75
CA HIS A 36 -1.64 -8.39 16.42
C HIS A 36 -1.55 -7.00 15.78
N VAL A 37 -2.06 -5.95 16.43
CA VAL A 37 -2.16 -4.62 15.82
C VAL A 37 -1.24 -3.61 16.51
N LEU A 38 -0.49 -2.86 15.70
CA LEU A 38 0.22 -1.65 16.12
C LEU A 38 -0.27 -0.47 15.30
N VAL A 39 -0.74 0.60 15.95
CA VAL A 39 -1.18 1.84 15.31
C VAL A 39 0.04 2.70 14.98
N THR A 40 0.06 3.34 13.81
CA THR A 40 1.19 4.15 13.34
C THR A 40 0.73 5.52 12.83
N ARG A 41 1.67 6.46 12.68
CA ARG A 41 1.43 7.75 12.00
C ARG A 41 1.47 7.58 10.48
N GLY A 42 0.49 6.84 9.95
CA GLY A 42 0.39 6.44 8.55
C GLY A 42 1.34 5.30 8.17
N SER A 43 1.19 4.77 6.95
CA SER A 43 1.98 3.66 6.43
C SER A 43 3.48 3.94 6.36
N GLN A 44 3.89 5.20 6.16
CA GLN A 44 5.33 5.53 6.11
C GLN A 44 6.06 5.22 7.42
N MET A 45 5.46 5.52 8.59
CA MET A 45 6.01 5.10 9.87
C MET A 45 5.98 3.58 10.03
N ALA A 46 4.92 2.92 9.57
CA ALA A 46 4.84 1.47 9.60
C ALA A 46 5.99 0.82 8.83
N LEU A 47 6.28 1.32 7.62
CA LEU A 47 7.38 0.84 6.79
C LEU A 47 8.75 1.08 7.42
N ASP A 48 8.99 2.27 7.99
CA ASP A 48 10.25 2.57 8.70
C ASP A 48 10.43 1.67 9.93
N LEU A 49 9.39 1.47 10.72
CA LEU A 49 9.43 0.54 11.87
C LEU A 49 9.70 -0.90 11.43
N CYS A 50 9.02 -1.39 10.38
CA CYS A 50 9.28 -2.71 9.82
C CYS A 50 10.72 -2.86 9.35
N ALA A 51 11.24 -1.87 8.62
CA ALA A 51 12.62 -1.88 8.16
C ALA A 51 13.62 -1.98 9.31
N ARG A 52 13.48 -1.12 10.34
CA ARG A 52 14.37 -1.10 11.51
C ARG A 52 14.28 -2.35 12.39
N ALA A 53 13.08 -2.89 12.55
CA ALA A 53 12.85 -4.03 13.44
C ALA A 53 13.21 -5.37 12.79
N LEU A 54 12.98 -5.54 11.49
CA LEU A 54 13.02 -6.83 10.81
C LEU A 54 14.27 -7.04 9.97
N LEU A 55 15.01 -5.95 9.64
CA LEU A 55 16.18 -6.00 8.77
C LEU A 55 17.44 -5.63 9.53
N ARG A 56 18.56 -6.09 8.98
CA ARG A 56 19.92 -5.70 9.38
C ARG A 56 20.58 -4.98 8.21
N PRO A 57 21.55 -4.07 8.47
CA PRO A 57 22.34 -3.49 7.41
C PRO A 57 23.00 -4.58 6.54
N GLY A 58 22.87 -4.44 5.21
CA GLY A 58 23.33 -5.43 4.23
C GLY A 58 22.32 -6.52 3.89
N ASP A 59 21.15 -6.60 4.58
CA ASP A 59 20.10 -7.53 4.18
C ASP A 59 19.55 -7.16 2.79
N ARG A 60 19.43 -8.16 1.92
CA ARG A 60 18.86 -7.97 0.59
C ARG A 60 17.34 -8.05 0.64
N VAL A 61 16.70 -7.00 0.16
CA VAL A 61 15.24 -6.86 0.16
C VAL A 61 14.73 -6.73 -1.27
N ALA A 62 13.90 -7.66 -1.70
CA ALA A 62 13.22 -7.56 -2.97
C ALA A 62 12.15 -6.45 -2.92
N VAL A 63 12.08 -5.65 -3.98
CA VAL A 63 11.07 -4.61 -4.17
C VAL A 63 10.54 -4.67 -5.60
N GLU A 64 9.33 -4.20 -5.81
CA GLU A 64 8.79 -4.04 -7.16
C GLU A 64 9.60 -2.97 -7.91
N ALA A 65 10.06 -3.27 -9.15
CA ALA A 65 10.88 -2.35 -9.96
C ALA A 65 10.10 -1.11 -10.44
N LEU A 66 8.77 -1.23 -10.50
CA LEU A 66 7.82 -0.13 -10.52
C LEU A 66 7.20 -0.07 -9.13
N GLY A 67 7.36 1.03 -8.37
CA GLY A 67 6.91 1.01 -6.98
C GLY A 67 6.85 2.36 -6.29
N TYR A 68 6.61 2.28 -5.01
CA TYR A 68 6.47 3.43 -4.12
C TYR A 68 7.83 3.84 -3.56
N GLN A 69 8.44 4.88 -4.14
CA GLN A 69 9.78 5.35 -3.75
C GLN A 69 9.97 5.60 -2.24
N PRO A 70 8.99 6.16 -1.49
CA PRO A 70 9.17 6.35 -0.07
C PRO A 70 9.35 5.05 0.73
N SER A 71 8.82 3.90 0.24
CA SER A 71 9.12 2.59 0.84
C SER A 71 10.57 2.18 0.59
N TRP A 72 11.07 2.40 -0.62
CA TRP A 72 12.48 2.13 -0.96
C TRP A 72 13.43 2.95 -0.08
N HIS A 73 13.10 4.25 0.13
CA HIS A 73 13.90 5.11 1.01
C HIS A 73 13.91 4.61 2.46
N ALA A 74 12.75 4.17 3.01
CA ALA A 74 12.69 3.64 4.36
C ALA A 74 13.56 2.38 4.51
N LEU A 75 13.50 1.46 3.55
CA LEU A 75 14.32 0.25 3.54
C LEU A 75 15.82 0.57 3.41
N THR A 76 16.19 1.49 2.50
CA THR A 76 17.58 1.91 2.29
C THR A 76 18.15 2.62 3.53
N LEU A 77 17.37 3.48 4.21
CA LEU A 77 17.77 4.15 5.43
C LEU A 77 18.02 3.17 6.60
N ALA A 78 17.37 2.01 6.57
CA ALA A 78 17.66 0.91 7.50
C ALA A 78 18.91 0.08 7.10
N GLY A 79 19.55 0.42 5.98
CA GLY A 79 20.77 -0.24 5.50
C GLY A 79 20.51 -1.44 4.57
N ALA A 80 19.30 -1.63 4.08
CA ALA A 80 18.98 -2.72 3.17
C ALA A 80 19.55 -2.51 1.76
N GLU A 81 19.98 -3.61 1.12
CA GLU A 81 20.28 -3.66 -0.31
C GLU A 81 19.01 -4.00 -1.09
N LEU A 82 18.52 -3.06 -1.91
CA LEU A 82 17.30 -3.28 -2.67
C LEU A 82 17.57 -4.08 -3.95
N VAL A 83 16.69 -5.05 -4.19
CA VAL A 83 16.72 -5.93 -5.38
C VAL A 83 15.43 -5.69 -6.17
N PRO A 84 15.49 -4.90 -7.27
CA PRO A 84 14.29 -4.62 -8.06
C PRO A 84 13.86 -5.87 -8.85
N ILE A 85 12.57 -6.20 -8.73
CA ILE A 85 11.91 -7.32 -9.40
C ILE A 85 10.85 -6.77 -10.35
N GLY A 86 10.82 -7.25 -11.58
CA GLY A 86 9.86 -6.82 -12.58
C GLY A 86 8.40 -7.07 -12.17
N VAL A 87 7.50 -6.25 -12.71
CA VAL A 87 6.05 -6.36 -12.56
C VAL A 87 5.44 -6.49 -13.95
N ASP A 88 4.47 -7.38 -14.10
CA ASP A 88 3.70 -7.58 -15.34
C ASP A 88 2.19 -7.54 -15.07
N GLY A 89 1.38 -7.98 -16.05
CA GLY A 89 -0.09 -8.00 -15.95
C GLY A 89 -0.66 -8.93 -14.86
N GLU A 90 0.19 -9.72 -14.19
CA GLU A 90 -0.20 -10.58 -13.06
C GLU A 90 0.46 -10.14 -11.73
N GLY A 91 1.14 -8.99 -11.70
CA GLY A 91 1.85 -8.45 -10.53
C GLY A 91 3.36 -8.77 -10.55
N LEU A 92 4.00 -8.82 -9.39
CA LEU A 92 5.43 -9.08 -9.25
C LEU A 92 5.83 -10.44 -9.85
N ASP A 93 6.91 -10.49 -10.68
CA ASP A 93 7.44 -11.72 -11.29
C ASP A 93 8.08 -12.64 -10.25
N GLY A 94 7.33 -13.65 -9.81
CA GLY A 94 7.80 -14.64 -8.84
C GLY A 94 8.96 -15.50 -9.35
N ALA A 95 9.08 -15.73 -10.68
CA ALA A 95 10.20 -16.48 -11.25
C ALA A 95 11.49 -15.64 -11.23
N ALA A 96 11.41 -14.35 -11.55
CA ALA A 96 12.54 -13.43 -11.42
C ALA A 96 12.99 -13.31 -9.96
N LEU A 97 12.05 -13.25 -9.01
CA LEU A 97 12.32 -13.23 -7.58
C LEU A 97 13.06 -14.50 -7.13
N ALA A 98 12.61 -15.69 -7.57
CA ALA A 98 13.29 -16.95 -7.27
C ALA A 98 14.72 -16.99 -7.85
N ARG A 99 14.90 -16.52 -9.09
CA ARG A 99 16.24 -16.41 -9.71
C ARG A 99 17.15 -15.43 -8.96
N ALA A 100 16.61 -14.30 -8.51
CA ALA A 100 17.36 -13.31 -7.73
C ALA A 100 17.81 -13.87 -6.36
N HIS A 101 16.94 -14.64 -5.70
CA HIS A 101 17.27 -15.34 -4.45
C HIS A 101 18.34 -16.42 -4.66
N ALA A 102 18.26 -17.18 -5.77
CA ALA A 102 19.25 -18.21 -6.07
C ALA A 102 20.66 -17.66 -6.32
N ARG A 103 20.78 -16.42 -6.82
CA ARG A 103 22.07 -15.74 -7.00
C ARG A 103 22.66 -15.25 -5.69
N ALA A 104 21.86 -14.68 -4.82
CA ALA A 104 22.25 -14.29 -3.49
C ALA A 104 20.99 -14.20 -2.60
N PRO A 105 21.05 -14.67 -1.34
CA PRO A 105 19.89 -14.77 -0.46
C PRO A 105 19.15 -13.45 -0.32
N ILE A 106 17.82 -13.50 -0.45
CA ILE A 106 16.90 -12.39 -0.13
C ILE A 106 16.36 -12.65 1.26
N ARG A 107 16.30 -11.62 2.10
CA ARG A 107 15.79 -11.66 3.47
C ARG A 107 14.31 -11.33 3.54
N ALA A 108 13.87 -10.33 2.78
CA ALA A 108 12.50 -9.84 2.80
C ALA A 108 12.02 -9.40 1.42
N LEU A 109 10.72 -9.27 1.28
CA LEU A 109 10.04 -8.71 0.11
C LEU A 109 9.11 -7.59 0.58
N TYR A 110 9.15 -6.44 -0.10
CA TYR A 110 8.10 -5.42 -0.03
C TYR A 110 7.27 -5.47 -1.31
N THR A 111 5.95 -5.52 -1.20
CA THR A 111 5.03 -5.62 -2.35
C THR A 111 3.67 -5.00 -2.06
N THR A 112 2.98 -4.56 -3.12
CA THR A 112 1.62 -3.99 -3.09
C THR A 112 0.65 -4.88 -3.90
N PRO A 113 0.33 -6.10 -3.44
CA PRO A 113 -0.25 -7.14 -4.29
C PRO A 113 -1.74 -6.97 -4.57
N HIS A 114 -2.46 -6.12 -3.83
CA HIS A 114 -3.90 -5.90 -4.01
C HIS A 114 -4.17 -5.00 -5.22
N HIS A 115 -3.57 -3.81 -5.23
CA HIS A 115 -3.49 -2.91 -6.37
C HIS A 115 -2.04 -2.42 -6.46
N GLN A 116 -1.26 -3.09 -7.32
CA GLN A 116 0.17 -2.80 -7.45
C GLN A 116 0.42 -1.31 -7.70
N TYR A 117 1.28 -0.71 -6.92
CA TYR A 117 1.62 0.69 -7.09
C TYR A 117 2.81 0.85 -8.05
N PRO A 118 2.70 1.59 -9.18
CA PRO A 118 1.58 2.44 -9.59
C PRO A 118 0.62 1.82 -10.60
N THR A 119 0.83 0.57 -11.04
CA THR A 119 0.17 -0.03 -12.22
C THR A 119 -1.28 -0.43 -11.99
N THR A 120 -1.73 -0.48 -10.73
CA THR A 120 -3.05 -0.94 -10.30
C THR A 120 -3.37 -2.41 -10.61
N VAL A 121 -2.39 -3.17 -11.08
CA VAL A 121 -2.52 -4.61 -11.34
C VAL A 121 -2.78 -5.35 -10.04
N THR A 122 -3.77 -6.22 -10.03
CA THR A 122 -4.01 -7.15 -8.91
C THR A 122 -3.20 -8.42 -9.13
N MET A 123 -2.36 -8.80 -8.16
CA MET A 123 -1.57 -10.04 -8.25
C MET A 123 -2.49 -11.24 -8.34
N SER A 124 -2.26 -12.11 -9.34
CA SER A 124 -3.08 -13.30 -9.59
C SER A 124 -3.03 -14.29 -8.42
N ALA A 125 -4.09 -15.07 -8.25
CA ALA A 125 -4.16 -16.09 -7.19
C ALA A 125 -3.01 -17.11 -7.31
N ALA A 126 -2.67 -17.54 -8.53
CA ALA A 126 -1.57 -18.46 -8.77
C ALA A 126 -0.22 -17.88 -8.31
N ARG A 127 0.00 -16.57 -8.59
CA ARG A 127 1.23 -15.87 -8.20
C ARG A 127 1.32 -15.64 -6.69
N ARG A 128 0.19 -15.36 -6.03
CA ARG A 128 0.10 -15.27 -4.56
C ARG A 128 0.47 -16.59 -3.90
N LEU A 129 -0.10 -17.71 -4.35
CA LEU A 129 0.24 -19.04 -3.84
C LEU A 129 1.72 -19.39 -4.04
N ALA A 130 2.26 -19.14 -5.22
CA ALA A 130 3.68 -19.36 -5.52
C ALA A 130 4.60 -18.49 -4.64
N LEU A 131 4.24 -17.23 -4.43
CA LEU A 131 4.98 -16.31 -3.57
C LEU A 131 4.99 -16.77 -2.11
N MET A 132 3.83 -17.17 -1.56
CA MET A 132 3.73 -17.69 -0.19
C MET A 132 4.52 -18.99 -0.03
N ALA A 133 4.53 -19.88 -1.05
CA ALA A 133 5.35 -21.09 -1.03
C ALA A 133 6.86 -20.76 -0.99
N LEU A 134 7.31 -19.76 -1.74
CA LEU A 134 8.70 -19.26 -1.67
C LEU A 134 9.02 -18.66 -0.29
N ALA A 135 8.12 -17.85 0.26
CA ALA A 135 8.31 -17.23 1.57
C ALA A 135 8.48 -18.29 2.67
N ARG A 136 7.63 -19.31 2.69
CA ARG A 136 7.73 -20.45 3.62
C ARG A 136 9.03 -21.21 3.44
N ARG A 137 9.37 -21.56 2.19
CA ARG A 137 10.59 -22.32 1.87
C ARG A 137 11.86 -21.62 2.31
N HIS A 138 11.93 -20.31 2.10
CA HIS A 138 13.13 -19.50 2.32
C HIS A 138 13.08 -18.66 3.61
N ARG A 139 11.97 -18.76 4.38
CA ARG A 139 11.73 -17.99 5.60
C ARG A 139 11.85 -16.48 5.38
N TRP A 140 11.30 -16.00 4.27
CA TRP A 140 11.24 -14.57 3.99
C TRP A 140 10.22 -13.88 4.87
N VAL A 141 10.46 -12.61 5.15
CA VAL A 141 9.43 -11.70 5.64
C VAL A 141 8.83 -10.99 4.42
N ILE A 142 7.51 -10.99 4.30
CA ILE A 142 6.79 -10.21 3.30
C ILE A 142 6.18 -9.00 4.01
N ILE A 143 6.55 -7.79 3.56
CA ILE A 143 5.88 -6.56 3.94
C ILE A 143 4.83 -6.29 2.87
N GLU A 144 3.57 -6.61 3.19
CA GLU A 144 2.42 -6.40 2.31
C GLU A 144 1.82 -5.03 2.59
N ASP A 145 1.97 -4.07 1.68
CA ASP A 145 1.39 -2.73 1.80
C ASP A 145 0.07 -2.66 1.03
N ASP A 146 -1.02 -2.58 1.76
CA ASP A 146 -2.39 -2.56 1.24
C ASP A 146 -3.05 -1.21 1.54
N TYR A 147 -2.79 -0.26 0.66
CA TYR A 147 -3.10 1.15 0.89
C TYR A 147 -4.51 1.57 0.47
N ASP A 148 -5.22 0.77 -0.34
CA ASP A 148 -6.52 1.13 -0.93
C ASP A 148 -7.52 -0.03 -1.08
N HIS A 149 -7.44 -1.02 -0.21
CA HIS A 149 -8.25 -2.25 -0.19
C HIS A 149 -9.75 -2.01 -0.36
N GLU A 150 -10.26 -0.96 0.24
CA GLU A 150 -11.68 -0.62 0.28
C GLU A 150 -12.25 -0.20 -1.09
N PHE A 151 -11.37 0.18 -2.01
CA PHE A 151 -11.74 0.71 -3.32
C PHE A 151 -11.65 -0.35 -4.41
N HIS A 152 -12.39 -1.44 -4.22
CA HIS A 152 -12.63 -2.47 -5.23
C HIS A 152 -14.02 -2.24 -5.85
N TYR A 153 -14.08 -2.12 -7.18
CA TYR A 153 -15.30 -1.72 -7.89
C TYR A 153 -15.98 -2.88 -8.59
N ASP A 154 -15.20 -3.83 -9.12
CA ASP A 154 -15.67 -4.90 -9.99
C ASP A 154 -15.38 -6.28 -9.40
N GLY A 155 -16.44 -7.05 -9.13
CA GLY A 155 -16.32 -8.41 -8.59
C GLY A 155 -16.09 -8.45 -7.07
N ARG A 156 -15.41 -9.50 -6.59
CA ARG A 156 -15.02 -9.65 -5.18
C ARG A 156 -13.57 -9.22 -4.97
N PRO A 157 -13.25 -8.51 -3.89
CA PRO A 157 -11.86 -8.23 -3.54
C PRO A 157 -11.07 -9.53 -3.39
N VAL A 158 -9.82 -9.51 -3.80
CA VAL A 158 -8.89 -10.60 -3.52
C VAL A 158 -8.41 -10.44 -2.07
N THR A 159 -8.40 -11.51 -1.30
CA THR A 159 -7.91 -11.48 0.08
C THR A 159 -6.42 -11.14 0.13
N PRO A 160 -5.94 -10.38 1.14
CA PRO A 160 -4.51 -10.13 1.36
C PRO A 160 -3.71 -11.42 1.50
N LEU A 161 -2.39 -11.36 1.28
CA LEU A 161 -1.48 -12.47 1.57
C LEU A 161 -1.53 -12.87 3.05
N ALA A 162 -1.66 -11.87 3.92
CA ALA A 162 -1.80 -12.06 5.37
C ALA A 162 -3.03 -12.89 5.79
N ALA A 163 -4.04 -13.02 4.92
CA ALA A 163 -5.23 -13.82 5.22
C ALA A 163 -4.96 -15.35 5.23
N ASP A 164 -4.00 -15.80 4.42
CA ASP A 164 -3.62 -17.20 4.24
C ASP A 164 -2.19 -17.50 4.74
N ASP A 165 -1.78 -16.83 5.82
CA ASP A 165 -0.43 -16.95 6.40
C ASP A 165 -0.44 -17.52 7.83
N PRO A 166 -0.66 -18.82 8.01
CA PRO A 166 -0.65 -19.43 9.33
C PRO A 166 0.75 -19.46 9.98
N ASP A 167 1.80 -19.26 9.19
CA ASP A 167 3.19 -19.36 9.66
C ASP A 167 3.77 -17.99 10.08
N GLY A 168 3.04 -16.88 9.85
CA GLY A 168 3.43 -15.54 10.27
C GLY A 168 4.58 -14.93 9.48
N HIS A 169 4.66 -15.20 8.17
CA HIS A 169 5.64 -14.62 7.26
C HIS A 169 5.27 -13.20 6.80
N VAL A 170 3.98 -12.84 6.85
CA VAL A 170 3.46 -11.58 6.33
C VAL A 170 3.30 -10.56 7.44
N VAL A 171 3.89 -9.40 7.24
CA VAL A 171 3.64 -8.18 8.00
C VAL A 171 2.75 -7.29 7.14
N TYR A 172 1.50 -7.19 7.51
CA TYR A 172 0.50 -6.44 6.78
C TYR A 172 0.50 -4.98 7.21
N VAL A 173 0.61 -4.07 6.26
CA VAL A 173 0.58 -2.61 6.48
C VAL A 173 -0.69 -2.04 5.88
N GLY A 174 -1.52 -1.42 6.71
CA GLY A 174 -2.74 -0.74 6.30
C GLY A 174 -2.71 0.76 6.62
N THR A 175 -3.58 1.52 5.98
CA THR A 175 -3.71 2.96 6.21
C THR A 175 -5.16 3.43 6.16
N LEU A 176 -5.51 4.41 6.99
CA LEU A 176 -6.77 5.13 6.91
C LEU A 176 -6.66 6.43 6.10
N SER A 177 -5.46 6.77 5.62
CA SER A 177 -5.21 8.01 4.86
C SER A 177 -5.97 8.09 3.54
N LYS A 178 -6.26 6.96 2.89
CA LYS A 178 -6.97 6.92 1.62
C LYS A 178 -8.49 6.79 1.81
N VAL A 179 -8.87 6.23 2.95
CA VAL A 179 -10.27 6.00 3.32
C VAL A 179 -10.89 7.23 3.97
N LEU A 180 -10.20 7.85 4.92
CA LEU A 180 -10.67 9.04 5.64
C LEU A 180 -10.05 10.31 5.09
N ALA A 181 -8.84 10.60 5.54
CA ALA A 181 -8.10 11.78 5.09
C ALA A 181 -6.60 11.60 5.33
N PRO A 182 -5.74 12.01 4.35
CA PRO A 182 -4.28 11.93 4.51
C PRO A 182 -3.75 12.73 5.71
N GLY A 183 -4.41 13.84 6.06
CA GLY A 183 -4.03 14.72 7.18
C GLY A 183 -4.18 14.09 8.57
N LEU A 184 -5.01 13.06 8.74
CA LEU A 184 -5.15 12.36 10.01
C LEU A 184 -3.92 11.55 10.39
N ARG A 185 -3.09 11.19 9.42
CA ARG A 185 -1.84 10.45 9.65
C ARG A 185 -2.04 9.18 10.48
N LEU A 186 -3.07 8.38 10.15
CA LEU A 186 -3.34 7.10 10.79
C LEU A 186 -3.07 5.94 9.84
N GLY A 187 -2.29 4.99 10.32
CA GLY A 187 -2.00 3.70 9.69
C GLY A 187 -1.86 2.64 10.76
N PHE A 188 -1.64 1.41 10.35
CA PHE A 188 -1.46 0.30 11.28
C PHE A 188 -0.66 -0.83 10.65
N VAL A 189 -0.08 -1.65 11.50
CA VAL A 189 0.56 -2.91 11.15
C VAL A 189 -0.24 -4.04 11.77
N VAL A 190 -0.43 -5.13 11.02
CA VAL A 190 -0.91 -6.41 11.54
C VAL A 190 0.18 -7.45 11.35
N ALA A 191 0.61 -8.07 12.45
CA ALA A 191 1.67 -9.06 12.45
C ALA A 191 1.56 -9.98 13.69
N PRO A 192 2.30 -11.10 13.74
CA PRO A 192 2.37 -11.93 14.96
C PRO A 192 2.77 -11.10 16.19
N PRO A 193 2.22 -11.41 17.39
CA PRO A 193 2.49 -10.64 18.62
C PRO A 193 3.97 -10.41 18.94
N PRO A 194 4.91 -11.36 18.73
CA PRO A 194 6.32 -11.10 18.94
C PRO A 194 6.90 -10.01 18.02
N VAL A 195 6.40 -9.94 16.78
CA VAL A 195 6.78 -8.87 15.83
C VAL A 195 6.22 -7.53 16.28
N ILE A 196 4.94 -7.49 16.70
CA ILE A 196 4.32 -6.27 17.26
C ILE A 196 5.10 -5.75 18.45
N ALA A 197 5.51 -6.62 19.39
CA ALA A 197 6.31 -6.22 20.55
C ALA A 197 7.66 -5.60 20.14
N GLN A 198 8.31 -6.15 19.12
CA GLN A 198 9.55 -5.60 18.59
C GLN A 198 9.34 -4.22 17.92
N LEU A 199 8.29 -4.08 17.10
CA LEU A 199 7.90 -2.79 16.49
C LEU A 199 7.57 -1.74 17.56
N ALA A 200 6.83 -2.13 18.62
CA ALA A 200 6.46 -1.26 19.73
C ALA A 200 7.68 -0.75 20.49
N THR A 201 8.74 -1.56 20.64
CA THR A 201 10.01 -1.13 21.24
C THR A 201 10.66 0.00 20.44
N TRP A 202 10.72 -0.14 19.11
CA TRP A 202 11.22 0.93 18.23
C TRP A 202 10.31 2.15 18.27
N ARG A 203 8.98 1.95 18.26
CA ARG A 203 8.00 3.03 18.37
C ARG A 203 8.18 3.84 19.65
N ALA A 204 8.33 3.16 20.78
CA ALA A 204 8.53 3.81 22.08
C ALA A 204 9.78 4.71 22.10
N ALA A 205 10.84 4.31 21.38
CA ALA A 205 12.07 5.11 21.27
C ALA A 205 11.94 6.28 20.28
N MET A 206 11.09 6.18 19.24
CA MET A 206 10.92 7.20 18.21
C MET A 206 10.02 8.35 18.63
N ASP A 207 8.79 8.05 19.03
CA ASP A 207 7.75 9.04 19.34
C ASP A 207 6.88 8.66 20.54
N ARG A 208 7.32 7.65 21.31
CA ARG A 208 6.68 7.13 22.51
C ARG A 208 5.31 6.51 22.29
N GLN A 209 4.38 7.23 21.66
CA GLN A 209 2.97 6.81 21.46
C GLN A 209 2.33 7.57 20.30
N GLY A 210 1.09 7.19 19.94
CA GLY A 210 0.23 7.92 19.02
C GLY A 210 -0.54 9.07 19.67
N ASP A 211 -1.43 9.66 18.89
CA ASP A 211 -2.38 10.68 19.31
C ASP A 211 -3.59 9.99 19.97
N GLN A 212 -3.55 9.84 21.30
CA GLN A 212 -4.56 9.09 22.04
C GLN A 212 -6.00 9.64 21.84
N PRO A 213 -6.25 10.97 21.86
CA PRO A 213 -7.57 11.52 21.57
C PRO A 213 -8.06 11.19 20.16
N MET A 214 -7.21 11.35 19.15
CA MET A 214 -7.55 11.03 17.76
C MET A 214 -7.79 9.53 17.58
N GLU A 215 -6.94 8.70 18.15
CA GLU A 215 -7.08 7.25 18.08
C GLU A 215 -8.36 6.76 18.76
N ALA A 216 -8.75 7.35 19.90
CA ALA A 216 -10.01 7.04 20.57
C ALA A 216 -11.22 7.45 19.73
N ALA A 217 -11.21 8.66 19.15
CA ALA A 217 -12.30 9.14 18.30
C ALA A 217 -12.47 8.27 17.04
N VAL A 218 -11.37 7.83 16.44
CA VAL A 218 -11.43 6.92 15.28
C VAL A 218 -11.91 5.52 15.67
N ALA A 219 -11.59 5.04 16.87
CA ALA A 219 -12.15 3.80 17.38
C ALA A 219 -13.68 3.86 17.46
N GLU A 220 -14.22 4.90 18.08
CA GLU A 220 -15.68 5.15 18.16
C GLU A 220 -16.29 5.23 16.75
N PHE A 221 -15.66 5.95 15.83
CA PHE A 221 -16.12 6.08 14.45
C PHE A 221 -16.20 4.73 13.71
N ILE A 222 -15.29 3.81 14.01
CA ILE A 222 -15.30 2.43 13.48
C ILE A 222 -16.43 1.63 14.15
N ASP A 223 -16.51 1.65 15.48
CA ASP A 223 -17.45 0.84 16.27
C ASP A 223 -18.91 1.23 16.00
N ASP A 224 -19.19 2.52 15.76
CA ASP A 224 -20.50 3.04 15.33
C ASP A 224 -20.86 2.68 13.89
N GLY A 225 -19.97 2.04 13.14
CA GLY A 225 -20.16 1.65 11.73
C GLY A 225 -20.11 2.83 10.76
N GLU A 226 -19.70 4.03 11.21
CA GLU A 226 -19.60 5.23 10.36
C GLU A 226 -18.49 5.09 9.32
N LEU A 227 -17.38 4.46 9.66
CA LEU A 227 -16.31 4.18 8.71
C LEU A 227 -16.81 3.34 7.55
N GLU A 228 -17.56 2.26 7.80
CA GLU A 228 -18.11 1.42 6.75
C GLU A 228 -19.14 2.16 5.87
N ARG A 229 -19.98 3.00 6.49
CA ARG A 229 -20.91 3.85 5.74
C ARG A 229 -20.18 4.83 4.84
N HIS A 230 -19.10 5.44 5.35
CA HIS A 230 -18.25 6.34 4.58
C HIS A 230 -17.57 5.60 3.41
N MET A 231 -16.95 4.44 3.65
CA MET A 231 -16.32 3.62 2.62
C MET A 231 -17.27 3.25 1.49
N ARG A 232 -18.51 2.84 1.82
CA ARG A 232 -19.52 2.54 0.80
C ARG A 232 -19.86 3.74 -0.07
N ARG A 233 -20.02 4.94 0.52
CA ARG A 233 -20.27 6.18 -0.23
C ARG A 233 -19.08 6.54 -1.13
N MET A 234 -17.86 6.46 -0.60
CA MET A 234 -16.64 6.80 -1.35
C MET A 234 -16.40 5.83 -2.50
N ARG A 235 -16.71 4.54 -2.31
CA ARG A 235 -16.60 3.54 -3.39
C ARG A 235 -17.48 3.92 -4.59
N VAL A 236 -18.74 4.24 -4.38
CA VAL A 236 -19.65 4.65 -5.45
C VAL A 236 -19.15 5.93 -6.13
N LEU A 237 -18.72 6.92 -5.34
CA LEU A 237 -18.22 8.18 -5.85
C LEU A 237 -16.93 8.00 -6.68
N TYR A 238 -15.97 7.23 -6.18
CA TYR A 238 -14.70 7.01 -6.87
C TYR A 238 -14.86 6.14 -8.11
N GLN A 239 -15.80 5.18 -8.10
CA GLN A 239 -16.16 4.42 -9.30
C GLN A 239 -16.67 5.36 -10.40
N ALA A 240 -17.61 6.26 -10.09
CA ALA A 240 -18.11 7.23 -11.05
C ALA A 240 -17.02 8.16 -11.60
N ARG A 241 -16.07 8.59 -10.75
CA ARG A 241 -14.91 9.39 -11.16
C ARG A 241 -13.94 8.61 -12.05
N ARG A 242 -13.68 7.34 -11.74
CA ARG A 242 -12.90 6.42 -12.58
C ARG A 242 -13.50 6.33 -13.97
N ASP A 243 -14.79 6.03 -14.04
CA ASP A 243 -15.50 5.80 -15.29
C ASP A 243 -15.53 7.08 -16.15
N ALA A 244 -15.75 8.24 -15.53
CA ALA A 244 -15.70 9.53 -16.20
C ALA A 244 -14.30 9.83 -16.78
N LEU A 245 -13.23 9.58 -16.02
CA LEU A 245 -11.85 9.78 -16.48
C LEU A 245 -11.52 8.84 -17.64
N VAL A 246 -11.86 7.55 -17.53
CA VAL A 246 -11.62 6.57 -18.60
C VAL A 246 -12.35 6.98 -19.88
N ALA A 247 -13.63 7.37 -19.77
CA ALA A 247 -14.41 7.83 -20.92
C ALA A 247 -13.83 9.11 -21.55
N ALA A 248 -13.37 10.07 -20.73
CA ALA A 248 -12.75 11.30 -21.21
C ALA A 248 -11.42 11.05 -21.94
N LEU A 249 -10.58 10.14 -21.42
CA LEU A 249 -9.33 9.75 -22.08
C LEU A 249 -9.59 9.08 -23.43
N ALA A 250 -10.55 8.15 -23.48
CA ALA A 250 -10.94 7.49 -24.74
C ALA A 250 -11.51 8.47 -25.76
N ALA A 251 -12.32 9.45 -25.32
CA ALA A 251 -12.92 10.41 -26.25
C ALA A 251 -11.95 11.50 -26.74
N LYS A 252 -10.97 11.91 -25.92
CA LYS A 252 -10.14 13.09 -26.21
C LYS A 252 -8.69 12.76 -26.56
N LEU A 253 -8.19 11.59 -26.16
CA LEU A 253 -6.79 11.19 -26.30
C LEU A 253 -6.67 9.77 -26.93
N ASP A 254 -7.67 9.38 -27.73
CA ASP A 254 -7.62 8.12 -28.48
C ASP A 254 -6.37 8.06 -29.37
N GLY A 255 -5.71 6.90 -29.38
CA GLY A 255 -4.44 6.70 -30.09
C GLY A 255 -3.21 7.36 -29.41
N VAL A 256 -3.40 8.21 -28.39
CA VAL A 256 -2.31 8.84 -27.64
C VAL A 256 -2.15 8.22 -26.25
N VAL A 257 -3.25 7.91 -25.59
CA VAL A 257 -3.25 7.32 -24.24
C VAL A 257 -4.13 6.08 -24.22
N ALA A 258 -3.57 4.97 -23.80
CA ALA A 258 -4.30 3.74 -23.52
C ALA A 258 -4.39 3.53 -22.00
N ALA A 259 -5.60 3.67 -21.45
CA ALA A 259 -5.87 3.50 -20.02
C ALA A 259 -6.89 2.39 -19.81
N PRO A 260 -6.46 1.14 -19.55
CA PRO A 260 -7.39 0.10 -19.18
C PRO A 260 -8.13 0.49 -17.89
N CYS A 261 -9.44 0.21 -17.85
CA CYS A 261 -10.24 0.51 -16.66
C CYS A 261 -9.83 -0.42 -15.51
N PRO A 262 -9.27 0.10 -14.41
CA PRO A 262 -8.84 -0.75 -13.30
C PRO A 262 -10.05 -1.28 -12.52
N ARG A 263 -9.96 -2.50 -12.02
CA ARG A 263 -11.02 -3.11 -11.18
C ARG A 263 -11.14 -2.48 -9.80
N GLY A 264 -10.15 -1.68 -9.41
CA GLY A 264 -10.11 -1.04 -8.10
C GLY A 264 -9.02 0.03 -8.05
N GLY A 265 -8.74 0.52 -6.85
CA GLY A 265 -7.75 1.55 -6.61
C GLY A 265 -8.29 2.97 -6.75
N ILE A 266 -7.38 3.94 -6.72
CA ILE A 266 -7.69 5.37 -6.69
C ILE A 266 -7.05 6.15 -7.85
N SER A 267 -6.44 5.43 -8.80
CA SER A 267 -5.71 5.99 -9.94
C SER A 267 -5.75 5.06 -11.14
N LEU A 268 -5.41 5.60 -12.31
CA LEU A 268 -5.14 4.86 -13.54
C LEU A 268 -3.63 4.81 -13.79
N TRP A 269 -3.17 3.72 -14.39
CA TRP A 269 -1.88 3.63 -15.06
C TRP A 269 -2.12 3.59 -16.55
N ALA A 270 -1.79 4.67 -17.22
CA ALA A 270 -2.10 4.90 -18.62
C ALA A 270 -0.82 4.80 -19.46
N ALA A 271 -0.79 3.89 -20.42
CA ALA A 271 0.28 3.82 -21.41
C ALA A 271 0.17 4.98 -22.40
N VAL A 272 1.31 5.55 -22.78
CA VAL A 272 1.43 6.65 -23.73
C VAL A 272 2.00 6.13 -25.05
N ALA A 273 1.47 6.61 -26.17
CA ALA A 273 1.91 6.21 -27.50
C ALA A 273 3.41 6.44 -27.71
N PRO A 274 4.10 5.58 -28.46
CA PRO A 274 5.51 5.74 -28.80
C PRO A 274 5.76 7.11 -29.49
N GLY A 275 6.88 7.73 -29.13
CA GLY A 275 7.29 9.03 -29.69
C GLY A 275 6.75 10.26 -28.97
N VAL A 276 5.86 10.11 -27.99
CA VAL A 276 5.42 11.20 -27.13
C VAL A 276 6.44 11.40 -26.02
N ASP A 277 6.97 12.62 -25.89
CA ASP A 277 7.82 13.03 -24.76
C ASP A 277 6.94 13.28 -23.53
N VAL A 278 6.88 12.28 -22.66
CA VAL A 278 6.04 12.30 -21.44
C VAL A 278 6.47 13.41 -20.48
N ALA A 279 7.77 13.69 -20.38
CA ALA A 279 8.29 14.73 -19.49
C ALA A 279 7.92 16.14 -20.00
N ALA A 280 8.12 16.39 -21.30
CA ALA A 280 7.71 17.63 -21.92
C ALA A 280 6.19 17.84 -21.83
N TRP A 281 5.40 16.77 -22.03
CA TRP A 281 3.94 16.86 -21.86
C TRP A 281 3.54 17.19 -20.43
N ALA A 282 4.16 16.55 -19.44
CA ALA A 282 3.89 16.87 -18.03
C ALA A 282 4.23 18.32 -17.68
N ALA A 283 5.33 18.86 -18.21
CA ALA A 283 5.70 20.25 -18.03
C ALA A 283 4.68 21.23 -18.70
N ALA A 284 4.24 20.93 -19.92
CA ALA A 284 3.23 21.72 -20.62
C ALA A 284 1.87 21.68 -19.90
N ALA A 285 1.45 20.52 -19.38
CA ALA A 285 0.24 20.36 -18.59
C ALA A 285 0.31 21.18 -17.29
N ALA A 286 1.45 21.15 -16.60
CA ALA A 286 1.67 21.92 -15.36
C ALA A 286 1.55 23.43 -15.60
N ALA A 287 2.02 23.94 -16.74
CA ALA A 287 1.84 25.34 -17.14
C ALA A 287 0.35 25.72 -17.30
N GLN A 288 -0.51 24.74 -17.60
CA GLN A 288 -1.97 24.88 -17.66
C GLN A 288 -2.66 24.49 -16.32
N ARG A 289 -1.91 24.37 -15.22
CA ARG A 289 -2.38 23.97 -13.88
C ARG A 289 -2.94 22.53 -13.80
N VAL A 290 -2.57 21.67 -14.75
CA VAL A 290 -2.91 20.24 -14.74
C VAL A 290 -1.66 19.44 -14.33
N LEU A 291 -1.73 18.76 -13.20
CA LEU A 291 -0.62 17.95 -12.72
C LEU A 291 -0.81 16.50 -13.14
N ILE A 292 0.04 16.02 -14.04
CA ILE A 292 0.14 14.60 -14.41
C ILE A 292 1.49 14.05 -13.95
N ALA A 293 1.52 12.78 -13.60
CA ALA A 293 2.72 12.16 -13.05
C ALA A 293 3.36 11.21 -14.07
N PRO A 294 4.53 11.56 -14.64
CA PRO A 294 5.30 10.69 -15.55
C PRO A 294 5.69 9.38 -14.90
N GLY A 295 5.73 8.32 -15.71
CA GLY A 295 6.06 6.96 -15.30
C GLY A 295 7.44 6.83 -14.68
N ALA A 296 8.42 7.57 -15.15
CA ALA A 296 9.79 7.60 -14.64
C ALA A 296 9.89 7.88 -13.13
N ARG A 297 8.90 8.57 -12.54
CA ARG A 297 8.83 8.81 -11.10
C ARG A 297 8.61 7.53 -10.27
N TYR A 298 8.24 6.44 -10.89
CA TYR A 298 7.86 5.19 -10.24
C TYR A 298 8.80 4.03 -10.58
N THR A 299 9.72 4.21 -11.53
CA THR A 299 10.73 3.22 -11.89
C THR A 299 11.90 3.28 -10.91
N PHE A 300 12.49 2.11 -10.63
CA PHE A 300 13.61 1.99 -9.70
C PHE A 300 14.88 2.69 -10.21
N ASP A 301 15.11 2.63 -11.49
CA ASP A 301 16.29 3.18 -12.19
C ASP A 301 16.05 4.53 -12.87
N GLY A 302 14.84 5.08 -12.74
CA GLY A 302 14.47 6.39 -13.32
C GLY A 302 14.19 6.37 -14.82
N HIS A 303 14.19 5.19 -15.50
CA HIS A 303 13.83 5.12 -16.93
C HIS A 303 12.35 5.51 -17.15
N GLU A 304 12.04 6.06 -18.32
CA GLU A 304 10.65 6.41 -18.69
C GLU A 304 9.96 5.21 -19.34
N PRO A 305 8.95 4.62 -18.70
CA PRO A 305 8.24 3.44 -19.23
C PRO A 305 7.18 3.81 -20.28
N GLY A 306 7.10 5.07 -20.72
CA GLY A 306 6.06 5.53 -21.63
C GLY A 306 4.67 5.47 -20.99
N ALA A 307 4.53 5.95 -19.75
CA ALA A 307 3.27 5.86 -19.01
C ALA A 307 3.02 7.06 -18.11
N LEU A 308 1.76 7.24 -17.73
CA LEU A 308 1.30 8.27 -16.78
C LEU A 308 0.51 7.63 -15.65
N ARG A 309 0.69 8.13 -14.43
CA ARG A 309 -0.22 7.86 -13.33
C ARG A 309 -1.19 9.01 -13.16
N LEU A 310 -2.49 8.74 -13.32
CA LEU A 310 -3.58 9.71 -13.21
C LEU A 310 -4.45 9.36 -11.99
N VAL A 311 -4.55 10.27 -11.03
CA VAL A 311 -5.33 10.06 -9.81
C VAL A 311 -6.73 10.64 -10.01
N PHE A 312 -7.78 9.83 -9.83
CA PHE A 312 -9.16 10.26 -10.00
C PHE A 312 -9.91 10.52 -8.67
N ALA A 313 -9.42 9.93 -7.57
CA ALA A 313 -10.16 9.99 -6.30
C ALA A 313 -10.40 11.43 -5.76
N PRO A 314 -9.46 12.40 -5.81
CA PRO A 314 -9.70 13.74 -5.30
C PRO A 314 -10.50 14.64 -6.27
N ASN A 315 -10.52 14.33 -7.57
CA ASN A 315 -11.06 15.21 -8.59
C ASN A 315 -12.55 14.95 -8.84
N THR A 316 -13.31 16.00 -9.14
CA THR A 316 -14.70 15.86 -9.58
C THR A 316 -14.76 15.54 -11.09
N PRO A 317 -15.87 14.98 -11.63
CA PRO A 317 -16.01 14.74 -13.06
C PRO A 317 -15.94 16.00 -13.92
N ALA A 318 -16.15 17.20 -13.34
CA ALA A 318 -16.03 18.48 -14.03
C ALA A 318 -14.58 19.00 -14.10
N GLU A 319 -13.72 18.54 -13.19
CA GLU A 319 -12.28 18.83 -13.17
C GLU A 319 -11.51 17.82 -14.00
#